data_3c8be0e398fddc70d4a12c4711bfb664
#
_entry.id   3c8be0e398fddc70d4a12c4711bfb664
#
_cell.length_a   1.000
_cell.length_b   1.000
_cell.length_c   1.000
_cell.angle_alpha   90.00
_cell.angle_beta   90.00
_cell.angle_gamma   90.00
#
_symmetry.space_group_name_H-M   'P 1'
#
loop_
_entity.id
_entity.type
_entity.pdbx_description
1 polymer ?
#
loop_
_entity_poly.entity_id
_entity_poly.type
_entity_poly.pdbx_seq_one_letter_code
_entity_poly.pdbx_strand_id
1 'polypeptide(L)'
;MAYFDPDSTNIDSLRVPSYIEGPHVKYSAPNRVEAFYIKHDSLKNKTKIISRFFKYKNDTVRFKGFAGTDRADYIIPRDIKPQSGLVKSDGKIAVFGDIHGEYESLIAMLRYNKIIDDYNNWIWGDGQLVFTGDVLDRGDKVTECLWLIFRLELQAQKCGGDVHMLLGNHEMMALLFDNRYVDDKYLHAAHAYNYQYSHFFGKHTILGKWLRARNTVIRINKLMFVHAGLSPKFMERKMSIQKINEGMRYHINNYTELADTSMVDLFLYSESPLWYRGYLSKTEQYSRISLSEVIQTLDFYNAIVIIFGHTPVARIYPFYSFKLIAMDVPIGDPNYVDQGLLIDNQMYYRIFAHKEKERIK
;
A
#
# COMPACT_ATOMS: atom_id res chain seq x y z
N MET A 1 9.51 -21.97 -1.43
CA MET A 1 9.46 -21.13 -0.24
C MET A 1 9.92 -21.96 0.94
N ALA A 2 10.97 -21.53 1.64
CA ALA A 2 11.22 -22.07 2.97
C ALA A 2 10.07 -21.58 3.86
N TYR A 3 9.37 -22.48 4.52
CA TYR A 3 8.40 -22.13 5.56
C TYR A 3 9.17 -21.33 6.61
N PHE A 4 8.79 -20.08 6.82
CA PHE A 4 9.26 -19.30 7.95
C PHE A 4 8.59 -19.89 9.19
N ASP A 5 9.38 -20.47 10.08
CA ASP A 5 8.91 -20.93 11.38
C ASP A 5 8.68 -19.69 12.26
N PRO A 6 7.42 -19.33 12.56
CA PRO A 6 7.12 -18.16 13.40
C PRO A 6 7.62 -18.33 14.85
N ASP A 7 7.98 -19.54 15.28
CA ASP A 7 8.49 -19.84 16.62
C ASP A 7 10.00 -19.59 16.77
N SER A 8 10.73 -19.26 15.69
CA SER A 8 12.19 -19.11 15.74
C SER A 8 12.68 -17.79 16.33
N THR A 9 11.86 -16.76 16.43
CA THR A 9 12.16 -15.51 17.15
C THR A 9 11.68 -15.62 18.58
N ASN A 10 12.59 -15.62 19.55
CA ASN A 10 12.24 -15.53 20.98
C ASN A 10 11.70 -14.11 21.25
N ILE A 11 10.40 -13.90 20.96
CA ILE A 11 9.70 -12.60 21.06
C ILE A 11 9.80 -12.05 22.48
N ASP A 12 9.87 -12.89 23.52
CA ASP A 12 10.03 -12.47 24.92
C ASP A 12 11.38 -11.78 25.18
N SER A 13 12.37 -11.96 24.30
CA SER A 13 13.69 -11.31 24.39
C SER A 13 13.80 -9.99 23.63
N LEU A 14 12.78 -9.61 22.83
CA LEU A 14 12.78 -8.37 22.06
C LEU A 14 12.77 -7.16 23.00
N ARG A 15 13.81 -6.32 22.89
CA ARG A 15 13.84 -5.03 23.59
C ARG A 15 13.35 -3.94 22.64
N VAL A 16 12.07 -3.61 22.76
CA VAL A 16 11.45 -2.54 21.98
C VAL A 16 11.35 -1.25 22.81
N PRO A 17 11.51 -0.06 22.18
CA PRO A 17 11.21 1.22 22.82
C PRO A 17 9.77 1.29 23.33
N SER A 18 9.46 2.28 24.18
CA SER A 18 8.07 2.55 24.55
C SER A 18 7.27 3.00 23.32
N TYR A 19 6.08 2.43 23.13
CA TYR A 19 5.22 2.75 22.00
C TYR A 19 3.73 2.76 22.38
N ILE A 20 2.93 3.34 21.51
CA ILE A 20 1.47 3.17 21.45
C ILE A 20 1.14 2.76 20.02
N GLU A 21 0.69 1.53 19.85
CA GLU A 21 0.37 0.95 18.55
C GLU A 21 -1.16 0.86 18.36
N GLY A 22 -1.66 1.26 17.19
CA GLY A 22 -3.07 1.25 16.84
C GLY A 22 -3.61 2.63 16.39
N PRO A 23 -4.96 2.78 16.24
CA PRO A 23 -5.96 1.81 16.63
C PRO A 23 -6.02 0.62 15.67
N HIS A 24 -6.09 -0.58 16.23
CA HIS A 24 -6.59 -1.73 15.49
C HIS A 24 -8.10 -1.80 15.65
N VAL A 25 -8.82 -1.99 14.55
CA VAL A 25 -10.28 -1.99 14.57
C VAL A 25 -10.80 -3.27 13.94
N LYS A 26 -11.62 -4.01 14.70
CA LYS A 26 -12.22 -5.27 14.26
C LYS A 26 -13.73 -5.32 14.48
N TYR A 27 -14.41 -6.11 13.67
CA TYR A 27 -15.83 -6.39 13.86
C TYR A 27 -16.00 -7.23 15.14
N SER A 28 -16.84 -6.79 16.08
CA SER A 28 -17.16 -7.50 17.32
C SER A 28 -18.59 -8.03 17.35
N ALA A 29 -19.46 -7.49 16.47
CA ALA A 29 -20.82 -7.94 16.22
C ALA A 29 -21.30 -7.30 14.90
N PRO A 30 -22.43 -7.72 14.31
CA PRO A 30 -22.94 -7.19 13.03
C PRO A 30 -23.08 -5.67 12.99
N ASN A 31 -23.32 -5.02 14.13
CA ASN A 31 -23.49 -3.56 14.23
C ASN A 31 -22.48 -2.88 15.17
N ARG A 32 -21.34 -3.52 15.44
CA ARG A 32 -20.38 -3.02 16.41
C ARG A 32 -18.95 -3.36 16.02
N VAL A 33 -18.05 -2.42 16.23
CA VAL A 33 -16.60 -2.63 16.15
C VAL A 33 -15.97 -2.46 17.54
N GLU A 34 -14.84 -3.12 17.73
CA GLU A 34 -13.89 -2.86 18.80
C GLU A 34 -12.69 -2.14 18.19
N ALA A 35 -12.35 -0.98 18.74
CA ALA A 35 -11.08 -0.31 18.47
C ALA A 35 -10.17 -0.48 19.69
N PHE A 36 -8.91 -0.86 19.47
CA PHE A 36 -7.97 -1.05 20.57
C PHE A 36 -6.57 -0.54 20.20
N TYR A 37 -5.84 -0.19 21.27
CA TYR A 37 -4.43 0.20 21.22
C TYR A 37 -3.63 -0.71 22.14
N ILE A 38 -2.37 -0.94 21.78
CA ILE A 38 -1.39 -1.66 22.57
C ILE A 38 -0.34 -0.63 23.02
N LYS A 39 -0.26 -0.40 24.32
CA LYS A 39 0.70 0.53 24.91
C LYS A 39 1.77 -0.24 25.67
N HIS A 40 3.02 -0.06 25.28
CA HIS A 40 4.19 -0.58 25.96
C HIS A 40 4.99 0.53 26.64
N ASP A 41 5.43 0.27 27.88
CA ASP A 41 6.34 1.10 28.67
C ASP A 41 7.62 0.30 28.90
N SER A 42 8.67 0.61 28.14
CA SER A 42 9.93 -0.12 28.19
C SER A 42 10.68 0.01 29.51
N LEU A 43 10.50 1.13 30.24
CA LEU A 43 11.14 1.35 31.54
C LEU A 43 10.54 0.42 32.62
N LYS A 44 9.24 0.12 32.51
CA LYS A 44 8.52 -0.76 33.44
C LYS A 44 8.37 -2.17 32.91
N ASN A 45 8.82 -2.42 31.70
CA ASN A 45 8.56 -3.65 30.93
C ASN A 45 7.09 -4.10 31.05
N LYS A 46 6.16 -3.16 30.78
CA LYS A 46 4.73 -3.39 30.99
C LYS A 46 3.94 -3.02 29.74
N THR A 47 3.16 -3.97 29.25
CA THR A 47 2.24 -3.76 28.15
C THR A 47 0.79 -3.74 28.61
N LYS A 48 -0.03 -2.86 28.05
CA LYS A 48 -1.45 -2.71 28.33
C LYS A 48 -2.24 -2.60 27.02
N ILE A 49 -3.41 -3.23 27.01
CA ILE A 49 -4.41 -3.07 25.97
C ILE A 49 -5.45 -2.07 26.44
N ILE A 50 -5.77 -1.09 25.57
CA ILE A 50 -6.78 -0.06 25.80
C ILE A 50 -7.82 -0.23 24.72
N SER A 51 -9.03 -0.65 25.03
CA SER A 51 -10.08 -0.89 24.03
C SER A 51 -11.36 -0.14 24.32
N ARG A 52 -12.11 0.14 23.24
CA ARG A 52 -13.45 0.72 23.28
C ARG A 52 -14.31 0.13 22.17
N PHE A 53 -15.62 0.07 22.43
CA PHE A 53 -16.61 -0.43 21.48
C PHE A 53 -17.43 0.72 20.90
N PHE A 54 -17.63 0.67 19.57
CA PHE A 54 -18.40 1.67 18.83
C PHE A 54 -19.47 1.00 17.98
N LYS A 55 -20.63 1.62 17.87
CA LYS A 55 -21.76 1.11 17.05
C LYS A 55 -21.86 1.88 15.75
N TYR A 56 -22.29 1.20 14.70
CA TYR A 56 -22.66 1.84 13.45
C TYR A 56 -23.92 2.71 13.65
N LYS A 57 -23.86 3.94 13.11
CA LYS A 57 -24.97 4.86 12.96
C LYS A 57 -24.99 5.32 11.49
N ASN A 58 -26.13 5.16 10.81
CA ASN A 58 -26.22 5.50 9.37
C ASN A 58 -25.05 4.93 8.55
N ASP A 59 -24.81 3.62 8.71
CA ASP A 59 -23.77 2.86 8.04
C ASP A 59 -22.32 3.38 8.23
N THR A 60 -22.08 4.13 9.28
CA THR A 60 -20.74 4.66 9.60
C THR A 60 -20.47 4.53 11.10
N VAL A 61 -19.25 4.12 11.44
CA VAL A 61 -18.68 4.29 12.77
C VAL A 61 -17.83 5.54 12.78
N ARG A 62 -17.92 6.34 13.87
CA ARG A 62 -17.06 7.51 14.09
C ARG A 62 -16.54 7.51 15.50
N PHE A 63 -15.24 7.75 15.66
CA PHE A 63 -14.62 7.97 16.95
C PHE A 63 -13.34 8.81 16.81
N LYS A 64 -12.93 9.44 17.91
CA LYS A 64 -11.61 10.07 18.03
C LYS A 64 -10.62 9.09 18.63
N GLY A 65 -9.36 9.17 18.22
CA GLY A 65 -8.27 8.48 18.86
C GLY A 65 -8.30 8.71 20.39
N PHE A 66 -8.02 7.68 21.16
CA PHE A 66 -8.23 7.72 22.61
C PHE A 66 -7.06 7.15 23.43
N ALA A 67 -5.92 6.95 22.80
CA ALA A 67 -4.69 6.53 23.48
C ALA A 67 -3.54 7.49 23.19
N GLY A 68 -2.74 7.78 24.21
CA GLY A 68 -1.60 8.69 24.09
C GLY A 68 -1.98 10.06 23.54
N THR A 69 -1.26 10.49 22.51
CA THR A 69 -1.47 11.75 21.79
C THR A 69 -2.40 11.61 20.58
N ASP A 70 -2.84 10.39 20.25
CA ASP A 70 -3.75 10.20 19.12
C ASP A 70 -5.08 10.92 19.36
N ARG A 71 -5.39 11.85 18.48
CA ARG A 71 -6.64 12.62 18.43
C ARG A 71 -7.27 12.62 17.05
N ALA A 72 -6.80 11.74 16.16
CA ALA A 72 -7.32 11.63 14.82
C ALA A 72 -8.82 11.26 14.82
N ASP A 73 -9.54 11.73 13.83
CA ASP A 73 -10.93 11.32 13.59
C ASP A 73 -10.95 10.09 12.70
N TYR A 74 -11.51 9.02 13.21
CA TYR A 74 -11.69 7.75 12.51
C TYR A 74 -13.13 7.66 12.02
N ILE A 75 -13.28 7.53 10.70
CA ILE A 75 -14.58 7.38 10.02
C ILE A 75 -14.51 6.07 9.25
N ILE A 76 -15.34 5.11 9.61
CA ILE A 76 -15.32 3.78 9.05
C ILE A 76 -16.69 3.48 8.43
N PRO A 77 -16.78 3.40 7.08
CA PRO A 77 -18.01 2.97 6.43
C PRO A 77 -18.26 1.48 6.71
N ARG A 78 -19.53 1.08 6.76
CA ARG A 78 -19.92 -0.33 6.91
C ARG A 78 -19.44 -1.16 5.74
N ASP A 79 -19.55 -0.60 4.55
CA ASP A 79 -19.26 -1.29 3.30
C ASP A 79 -17.94 -0.78 2.72
N ILE A 80 -16.97 -1.67 2.64
CA ILE A 80 -15.67 -1.45 2.03
C ILE A 80 -15.62 -2.31 0.77
N LYS A 81 -15.67 -1.65 -0.39
CA LYS A 81 -15.72 -2.30 -1.71
C LYS A 81 -14.43 -2.06 -2.49
N PRO A 82 -14.10 -2.97 -3.44
CA PRO A 82 -13.05 -2.69 -4.41
C PRO A 82 -13.39 -1.44 -5.24
N GLN A 83 -12.38 -0.62 -5.47
CA GLN A 83 -12.47 0.49 -6.42
C GLN A 83 -12.41 -0.03 -7.87
N SER A 84 -12.86 0.80 -8.83
CA SER A 84 -12.65 0.49 -10.25
C SER A 84 -11.17 0.41 -10.59
N GLY A 85 -10.76 -0.59 -11.36
CA GLY A 85 -9.42 -0.67 -11.96
C GLY A 85 -9.24 0.24 -13.19
N LEU A 86 -10.34 0.81 -13.70
CA LEU A 86 -10.35 1.72 -14.85
C LEU A 86 -10.98 3.04 -14.42
N VAL A 87 -10.19 4.09 -14.42
CA VAL A 87 -10.57 5.43 -13.95
C VAL A 87 -10.43 6.43 -15.08
N LYS A 88 -11.35 7.38 -15.15
CA LYS A 88 -11.27 8.59 -15.97
C LYS A 88 -11.20 9.78 -15.04
N SER A 89 -10.24 10.67 -15.24
CA SER A 89 -10.08 11.88 -14.45
C SER A 89 -9.41 12.96 -15.28
N ASP A 90 -9.85 14.20 -15.11
CA ASP A 90 -9.17 15.39 -15.64
C ASP A 90 -8.28 16.04 -14.57
N GLY A 91 -8.34 15.56 -13.34
CA GLY A 91 -7.51 16.02 -12.22
C GLY A 91 -6.03 15.65 -12.37
N LYS A 92 -5.19 16.37 -11.64
CA LYS A 92 -3.76 16.06 -11.50
C LYS A 92 -3.58 14.69 -10.85
N ILE A 93 -2.47 14.03 -11.16
CA ILE A 93 -2.14 12.74 -10.57
C ILE A 93 -0.81 12.88 -9.82
N ALA A 94 -0.81 12.59 -8.51
CA ALA A 94 0.42 12.40 -7.74
C ALA A 94 0.63 10.92 -7.47
N VAL A 95 1.88 10.46 -7.57
CA VAL A 95 2.23 9.05 -7.38
C VAL A 95 3.38 8.95 -6.39
N PHE A 96 3.26 8.07 -5.42
CA PHE A 96 4.30 7.71 -4.47
C PHE A 96 4.62 6.21 -4.59
N GLY A 97 5.89 5.89 -4.44
CA GLY A 97 6.39 4.52 -4.46
C GLY A 97 6.25 3.82 -3.11
N ASP A 98 7.24 3.03 -2.79
CA ASP A 98 7.30 2.19 -1.62
C ASP A 98 7.52 3.05 -0.35
N ILE A 99 6.56 3.03 0.58
CA ILE A 99 6.53 3.92 1.77
C ILE A 99 7.14 3.26 3.00
N HIS A 100 6.88 1.96 3.18
CA HIS A 100 7.45 1.16 4.25
C HIS A 100 7.39 1.79 5.65
N GLY A 101 6.23 2.35 6.02
CA GLY A 101 6.04 2.94 7.35
C GLY A 101 6.72 4.28 7.60
N GLU A 102 7.33 4.91 6.58
CA GLU A 102 8.00 6.22 6.67
C GLU A 102 6.97 7.36 6.70
N TYR A 103 6.22 7.42 7.80
CA TYR A 103 5.07 8.32 7.96
C TYR A 103 5.45 9.80 7.91
N GLU A 104 6.55 10.21 8.55
CA GLU A 104 7.00 11.60 8.60
C GLU A 104 7.40 12.10 7.21
N SER A 105 8.15 11.30 6.46
CA SER A 105 8.52 11.60 5.08
C SER A 105 7.28 11.71 4.20
N LEU A 106 6.34 10.78 4.33
CA LEU A 106 5.07 10.84 3.61
C LEU A 106 4.29 12.12 3.90
N ILE A 107 4.12 12.49 5.17
CA ILE A 107 3.44 13.72 5.58
C ILE A 107 4.15 14.97 5.02
N ALA A 108 5.48 15.03 5.11
CA ALA A 108 6.26 16.14 4.59
C ALA A 108 6.06 16.31 3.08
N MET A 109 6.12 15.19 2.32
CA MET A 109 5.85 15.17 0.89
C MET A 109 4.45 15.68 0.53
N LEU A 110 3.43 15.14 1.21
CA LEU A 110 2.03 15.50 0.94
C LEU A 110 1.72 16.97 1.28
N ARG A 111 2.23 17.48 2.41
CA ARG A 111 2.04 18.88 2.85
C ARG A 111 2.74 19.86 1.95
N TYR A 112 4.03 19.63 1.64
CA TYR A 112 4.81 20.54 0.80
C TYR A 112 4.17 20.71 -0.58
N ASN A 113 3.66 19.62 -1.14
CA ASN A 113 2.98 19.62 -2.44
C ASN A 113 1.50 20.02 -2.38
N LYS A 114 1.01 20.50 -1.23
CA LYS A 114 -0.37 20.98 -1.01
C LYS A 114 -1.45 19.94 -1.37
N ILE A 115 -1.15 18.68 -1.14
CA ILE A 115 -2.12 17.57 -1.27
C ILE A 115 -2.96 17.49 0.00
N ILE A 116 -2.33 17.72 1.16
CA ILE A 116 -2.99 17.80 2.46
C ILE A 116 -2.65 19.12 3.17
N ASP A 117 -3.51 19.51 4.11
CA ASP A 117 -3.28 20.65 5.02
C ASP A 117 -2.39 20.27 6.22
N ASP A 118 -2.13 21.25 7.13
CA ASP A 118 -1.34 21.05 8.33
C ASP A 118 -2.01 20.09 9.34
N TYR A 119 -3.29 19.81 9.18
CA TYR A 119 -4.07 18.83 9.97
C TYR A 119 -4.19 17.47 9.28
N ASN A 120 -3.46 17.28 8.17
CA ASN A 120 -3.48 16.09 7.31
C ASN A 120 -4.86 15.82 6.69
N ASN A 121 -5.65 16.84 6.36
CA ASN A 121 -6.88 16.69 5.61
C ASN A 121 -6.63 16.93 4.12
N TRP A 122 -7.42 16.30 3.28
CA TRP A 122 -7.39 16.47 1.84
C TRP A 122 -7.77 17.89 1.42
N ILE A 123 -6.92 18.53 0.63
CA ILE A 123 -7.16 19.88 0.08
C ILE A 123 -6.91 19.94 -1.44
N TRP A 124 -6.74 18.80 -2.09
CA TRP A 124 -6.28 18.71 -3.47
C TRP A 124 -7.43 18.59 -4.50
N GLY A 125 -8.69 18.85 -4.10
CA GLY A 125 -9.86 18.86 -4.99
C GLY A 125 -10.09 17.51 -5.68
N ASP A 126 -10.21 17.54 -7.02
CA ASP A 126 -10.44 16.40 -7.89
C ASP A 126 -9.18 15.60 -8.25
N GLY A 127 -8.06 15.88 -7.63
CA GLY A 127 -6.78 15.21 -7.85
C GLY A 127 -6.86 13.70 -7.57
N GLN A 128 -5.95 12.94 -8.21
CA GLN A 128 -5.82 11.49 -8.04
C GLN A 128 -4.49 11.19 -7.36
N LEU A 129 -4.53 10.60 -6.18
CA LEU A 129 -3.34 10.19 -5.45
C LEU A 129 -3.14 8.68 -5.57
N VAL A 130 -1.99 8.24 -6.06
CA VAL A 130 -1.67 6.81 -6.25
C VAL A 130 -0.49 6.42 -5.38
N PHE A 131 -0.64 5.35 -4.62
CA PHE A 131 0.44 4.62 -3.97
C PHE A 131 0.65 3.32 -4.72
N THR A 132 1.86 3.05 -5.18
CA THR A 132 2.14 1.86 -5.98
C THR A 132 2.26 0.57 -5.15
N GLY A 133 2.00 0.62 -3.86
CA GLY A 133 2.09 -0.50 -2.91
C GLY A 133 3.28 -0.36 -1.96
N ASP A 134 3.52 -1.40 -1.18
CA ASP A 134 4.58 -1.47 -0.17
C ASP A 134 4.52 -0.30 0.83
N VAL A 135 3.35 -0.10 1.43
CA VAL A 135 3.16 0.77 2.59
C VAL A 135 3.54 0.05 3.88
N LEU A 136 3.42 -1.28 3.88
CA LEU A 136 3.70 -2.16 5.01
C LEU A 136 5.19 -2.48 5.14
N ASP A 137 5.54 -2.99 6.33
CA ASP A 137 6.86 -3.49 6.75
C ASP A 137 7.97 -2.43 6.87
N ARG A 138 9.09 -2.85 7.42
CA ARG A 138 10.35 -2.13 7.66
C ARG A 138 10.24 -1.03 8.71
N GLY A 139 9.51 0.06 8.42
CA GLY A 139 9.36 1.18 9.34
C GLY A 139 8.36 0.91 10.48
N ASP A 140 8.44 1.73 11.52
CA ASP A 140 7.68 1.56 12.76
C ASP A 140 6.32 2.31 12.80
N LYS A 141 5.91 2.97 11.66
CA LYS A 141 4.65 3.74 11.57
C LYS A 141 3.72 3.30 10.44
N VAL A 142 3.72 2.01 10.17
CA VAL A 142 2.85 1.37 9.15
C VAL A 142 1.36 1.64 9.44
N THR A 143 0.92 1.48 10.68
CA THR A 143 -0.48 1.67 11.05
C THR A 143 -0.93 3.12 10.84
N GLU A 144 -0.07 4.08 11.13
CA GLU A 144 -0.32 5.51 10.89
C GLU A 144 -0.43 5.81 9.38
N CYS A 145 0.46 5.24 8.55
CA CYS A 145 0.40 5.37 7.10
C CYS A 145 -0.92 4.82 6.54
N LEU A 146 -1.31 3.60 6.94
CA LEU A 146 -2.53 2.97 6.47
C LEU A 146 -3.78 3.78 6.83
N TRP A 147 -3.89 4.26 8.07
CA TRP A 147 -5.01 5.07 8.50
C TRP A 147 -5.05 6.45 7.84
N LEU A 148 -3.90 7.04 7.56
CA LEU A 148 -3.83 8.27 6.78
C LEU A 148 -4.41 8.04 5.39
N ILE A 149 -3.91 7.03 4.66
CA ILE A 149 -4.34 6.72 3.30
C ILE A 149 -5.84 6.40 3.27
N PHE A 150 -6.32 5.56 4.19
CA PHE A 150 -7.73 5.23 4.33
C PHE A 150 -8.61 6.48 4.53
N ARG A 151 -8.17 7.40 5.39
CA ARG A 151 -8.90 8.65 5.65
C ARG A 151 -8.90 9.57 4.43
N LEU A 152 -7.74 9.73 3.78
CA LEU A 152 -7.62 10.57 2.58
C LEU A 152 -8.48 10.04 1.43
N GLU A 153 -8.62 8.72 1.25
CA GLU A 153 -9.55 8.12 0.28
C GLU A 153 -10.98 8.62 0.50
N LEU A 154 -11.47 8.55 1.73
CA LEU A 154 -12.83 9.00 2.08
C LEU A 154 -13.01 10.52 1.93
N GLN A 155 -11.97 11.31 2.10
CA GLN A 155 -12.02 12.76 1.95
C GLN A 155 -11.95 13.16 0.47
N ALA A 156 -11.05 12.57 -0.30
CA ALA A 156 -10.87 12.83 -1.73
C ALA A 156 -12.16 12.57 -2.53
N GLN A 157 -12.80 11.42 -2.26
CA GLN A 157 -14.06 11.04 -2.92
C GLN A 157 -15.18 12.07 -2.75
N LYS A 158 -15.21 12.82 -1.63
CA LYS A 158 -16.18 13.90 -1.41
C LYS A 158 -15.88 15.15 -2.21
N CYS A 159 -14.65 15.29 -2.68
CA CYS A 159 -14.17 16.44 -3.45
C CYS A 159 -14.06 16.14 -4.95
N GLY A 160 -14.51 14.95 -5.40
CA GLY A 160 -14.41 14.52 -6.80
C GLY A 160 -13.05 13.92 -7.18
N GLY A 161 -12.10 13.84 -6.23
CA GLY A 161 -10.83 13.14 -6.36
C GLY A 161 -10.90 11.71 -5.87
N ASP A 162 -9.77 11.00 -5.87
CA ASP A 162 -9.66 9.69 -5.25
C ASP A 162 -8.24 9.38 -4.79
N VAL A 163 -8.10 8.37 -3.91
CA VAL A 163 -6.83 7.81 -3.47
C VAL A 163 -6.81 6.33 -3.80
N HIS A 164 -5.81 5.92 -4.57
CA HIS A 164 -5.61 4.56 -5.04
C HIS A 164 -4.38 3.95 -4.37
N MET A 165 -4.56 3.18 -3.32
CA MET A 165 -3.50 2.33 -2.80
C MET A 165 -3.52 1.00 -3.53
N LEU A 166 -2.45 0.66 -4.23
CA LEU A 166 -2.26 -0.65 -4.85
C LEU A 166 -1.69 -1.63 -3.82
N LEU A 167 -1.91 -2.92 -4.06
CA LEU A 167 -1.20 -3.94 -3.31
C LEU A 167 0.24 -4.03 -3.83
N GLY A 168 1.20 -4.06 -2.90
CA GLY A 168 2.57 -4.49 -3.13
C GLY A 168 2.81 -5.90 -2.57
N ASN A 169 4.03 -6.38 -2.69
CA ASN A 169 4.37 -7.70 -2.17
C ASN A 169 4.38 -7.73 -0.63
N HIS A 170 4.69 -6.62 0.03
CA HIS A 170 4.66 -6.53 1.49
C HIS A 170 3.22 -6.56 2.04
N GLU A 171 2.24 -5.94 1.37
CA GLU A 171 0.83 -6.15 1.71
C GLU A 171 0.43 -7.61 1.55
N MET A 172 0.84 -8.27 0.45
CA MET A 172 0.55 -9.69 0.25
C MET A 172 1.21 -10.55 1.33
N MET A 173 2.48 -10.30 1.67
CA MET A 173 3.21 -11.00 2.73
C MET A 173 2.46 -10.94 4.06
N ALA A 174 2.08 -9.75 4.50
CA ALA A 174 1.32 -9.55 5.73
C ALA A 174 -0.05 -10.27 5.69
N LEU A 175 -0.73 -10.28 4.54
CA LEU A 175 -2.02 -10.98 4.37
C LEU A 175 -1.89 -12.51 4.33
N LEU A 176 -0.69 -13.04 4.03
CA LEU A 176 -0.38 -14.48 3.88
C LEU A 176 0.56 -15.02 4.98
N PHE A 177 0.67 -14.33 6.10
CA PHE A 177 1.44 -14.75 7.28
C PHE A 177 2.97 -14.80 7.08
N ASP A 178 3.52 -14.02 6.18
CA ASP A 178 4.96 -13.86 6.01
C ASP A 178 5.42 -12.56 6.71
N ASN A 179 6.12 -12.70 7.83
CA ASN A 179 6.50 -11.60 8.72
C ASN A 179 7.99 -11.23 8.64
N ARG A 180 8.70 -11.65 7.59
CA ARG A 180 10.18 -11.54 7.49
C ARG A 180 10.73 -10.12 7.58
N TYR A 181 9.92 -9.09 7.26
CA TYR A 181 10.35 -7.70 7.21
C TYR A 181 9.58 -6.79 8.19
N VAL A 182 8.82 -7.41 9.07
CA VAL A 182 8.01 -6.69 10.06
C VAL A 182 8.92 -6.12 11.15
N ASP A 183 8.74 -4.84 11.50
CA ASP A 183 9.45 -4.21 12.60
C ASP A 183 9.12 -4.85 13.95
N ASP A 184 10.12 -4.96 14.82
CA ASP A 184 10.03 -5.60 16.14
C ASP A 184 8.89 -5.05 17.01
N LYS A 185 8.56 -3.76 16.90
CA LYS A 185 7.42 -3.14 17.59
C LYS A 185 6.12 -3.87 17.31
N TYR A 186 5.88 -4.23 16.05
CA TYR A 186 4.64 -4.91 15.63
C TYR A 186 4.62 -6.37 16.05
N LEU A 187 5.76 -7.06 15.99
CA LEU A 187 5.87 -8.44 16.49
C LEU A 187 5.60 -8.49 18.00
N HIS A 188 6.21 -7.58 18.76
CA HIS A 188 5.96 -7.44 20.19
C HIS A 188 4.50 -7.06 20.51
N ALA A 189 3.91 -6.12 19.76
CA ALA A 189 2.53 -5.71 19.93
C ALA A 189 1.55 -6.86 19.66
N ALA A 190 1.79 -7.62 18.58
CA ALA A 190 0.97 -8.77 18.23
C ALA A 190 1.03 -9.86 19.32
N HIS A 191 2.23 -10.20 19.79
CA HIS A 191 2.42 -11.15 20.88
C HIS A 191 1.68 -10.71 22.17
N ALA A 192 1.82 -9.43 22.54
CA ALA A 192 1.14 -8.86 23.70
C ALA A 192 -0.40 -8.92 23.62
N TYR A 193 -0.94 -8.98 22.40
CA TYR A 193 -2.38 -9.17 22.13
C TYR A 193 -2.76 -10.64 21.90
N ASN A 194 -1.83 -11.55 22.03
CA ASN A 194 -2.02 -12.98 21.74
C ASN A 194 -2.37 -13.22 20.25
N TYR A 195 -1.78 -12.42 19.36
CA TYR A 195 -1.92 -12.46 17.91
C TYR A 195 -0.58 -12.77 17.24
N GLN A 196 -0.63 -13.28 16.02
CA GLN A 196 0.44 -13.08 15.04
C GLN A 196 0.19 -11.74 14.32
N TYR A 197 1.23 -11.08 13.81
CA TYR A 197 1.11 -9.79 13.14
C TYR A 197 0.02 -9.75 12.06
N SER A 198 -0.03 -10.78 11.23
CA SER A 198 -1.02 -10.90 10.15
C SER A 198 -2.48 -10.90 10.62
N HIS A 199 -2.75 -11.21 11.90
CA HIS A 199 -4.10 -11.13 12.43
C HIS A 199 -4.61 -9.69 12.54
N PHE A 200 -3.72 -8.69 12.63
CA PHE A 200 -4.12 -7.29 12.54
C PHE A 200 -4.74 -6.94 11.19
N PHE A 201 -4.43 -7.71 10.14
CA PHE A 201 -4.96 -7.61 8.79
C PHE A 201 -5.87 -8.77 8.40
N GLY A 202 -6.46 -9.46 9.37
CA GLY A 202 -7.42 -10.55 9.17
C GLY A 202 -8.72 -10.08 8.49
N LYS A 203 -9.49 -11.01 7.92
CA LYS A 203 -10.79 -10.73 7.26
C LYS A 203 -11.81 -10.04 8.18
N HIS A 204 -11.63 -10.16 9.49
CA HIS A 204 -12.50 -9.58 10.52
C HIS A 204 -12.03 -8.17 11.00
N THR A 205 -10.94 -7.65 10.47
CA THR A 205 -10.45 -6.31 10.80
C THR A 205 -10.78 -5.32 9.69
N ILE A 206 -10.86 -4.03 10.04
CA ILE A 206 -11.18 -2.97 9.06
C ILE A 206 -10.07 -2.82 8.03
N LEU A 207 -8.81 -2.65 8.48
CA LEU A 207 -7.68 -2.53 7.57
C LEU A 207 -7.46 -3.81 6.75
N GLY A 208 -7.65 -4.99 7.33
CA GLY A 208 -7.55 -6.25 6.59
C GLY A 208 -8.62 -6.40 5.50
N LYS A 209 -9.87 -5.99 5.78
CA LYS A 209 -10.94 -5.95 4.77
C LYS A 209 -10.62 -4.90 3.69
N TRP A 210 -10.10 -3.75 4.08
CA TRP A 210 -9.74 -2.68 3.15
C TRP A 210 -8.58 -3.08 2.24
N LEU A 211 -7.49 -3.66 2.78
CA LEU A 211 -6.36 -4.17 2.00
C LEU A 211 -6.81 -5.25 0.99
N ARG A 212 -7.65 -6.21 1.43
CA ARG A 212 -8.18 -7.26 0.53
C ARG A 212 -9.08 -6.72 -0.58
N ALA A 213 -9.60 -5.50 -0.45
CA ALA A 213 -10.38 -4.83 -1.47
C ALA A 213 -9.52 -4.01 -2.45
N ARG A 214 -8.22 -3.86 -2.21
CA ARG A 214 -7.33 -3.06 -3.08
C ARG A 214 -7.13 -3.71 -4.44
N ASN A 215 -6.83 -2.87 -5.42
CA ASN A 215 -6.42 -3.29 -6.74
C ASN A 215 -4.90 -3.54 -6.77
N THR A 216 -4.46 -4.34 -7.71
CA THR A 216 -3.05 -4.61 -8.00
C THR A 216 -2.59 -3.81 -9.21
N VAL A 217 -3.49 -3.59 -10.15
CA VAL A 217 -3.26 -2.83 -11.37
C VAL A 217 -4.43 -1.87 -11.58
N ILE A 218 -4.14 -0.61 -11.84
CA ILE A 218 -5.14 0.37 -12.27
C ILE A 218 -4.68 1.10 -13.52
N ARG A 219 -5.64 1.67 -14.25
CA ARG A 219 -5.39 2.59 -15.34
C ARG A 219 -6.23 3.84 -15.15
N ILE A 220 -5.55 4.99 -15.01
CA ILE A 220 -6.18 6.31 -15.01
C ILE A 220 -5.95 6.90 -16.40
N ASN A 221 -7.02 7.11 -17.17
CA ASN A 221 -6.97 7.51 -18.58
C ASN A 221 -6.10 6.55 -19.41
N LYS A 222 -4.89 6.95 -19.77
CA LYS A 222 -3.90 6.18 -20.53
C LYS A 222 -2.66 5.80 -19.70
N LEU A 223 -2.65 6.09 -18.41
CA LEU A 223 -1.53 5.82 -17.53
C LEU A 223 -1.85 4.58 -16.68
N MET A 224 -0.99 3.59 -16.73
CA MET A 224 -1.15 2.34 -15.99
C MET A 224 -0.21 2.34 -14.78
N PHE A 225 -0.73 1.91 -13.63
CA PHE A 225 -0.02 1.84 -12.37
C PHE A 225 -0.05 0.41 -11.84
N VAL A 226 1.08 -0.07 -11.41
CA VAL A 226 1.27 -1.42 -10.88
C VAL A 226 2.41 -1.38 -9.86
N HIS A 227 2.45 -2.31 -8.90
CA HIS A 227 3.54 -2.32 -7.94
C HIS A 227 4.89 -2.68 -8.58
N ALA A 228 5.10 -3.92 -9.01
CA ALA A 228 6.40 -4.36 -9.53
C ALA A 228 6.49 -4.31 -11.06
N GLY A 229 5.42 -4.71 -11.73
CA GLY A 229 5.35 -4.74 -13.19
C GLY A 229 4.30 -5.72 -13.67
N LEU A 230 4.05 -5.73 -14.95
CA LEU A 230 3.11 -6.65 -15.56
C LEU A 230 3.87 -7.56 -16.53
N SER A 231 3.99 -8.84 -16.15
CA SER A 231 4.62 -9.85 -17.00
C SER A 231 3.83 -10.01 -18.31
N PRO A 232 4.50 -10.22 -19.46
CA PRO A 232 3.84 -10.51 -20.74
C PRO A 232 2.84 -11.65 -20.68
N LYS A 233 2.99 -12.59 -19.75
CA LYS A 233 2.08 -13.73 -19.56
C LYS A 233 0.62 -13.33 -19.29
N PHE A 234 0.37 -12.14 -18.71
CA PHE A 234 -0.98 -11.63 -18.52
C PHE A 234 -1.64 -11.23 -19.85
N MET A 235 -0.89 -10.59 -20.73
CA MET A 235 -1.33 -10.24 -22.08
C MET A 235 -1.56 -11.52 -22.93
N GLU A 236 -0.61 -12.46 -22.92
CA GLU A 236 -0.72 -13.74 -23.62
C GLU A 236 -1.98 -14.51 -23.23
N ARG A 237 -2.34 -14.48 -21.94
CA ARG A 237 -3.59 -15.05 -21.40
C ARG A 237 -4.82 -14.18 -21.61
N LYS A 238 -4.68 -13.05 -22.31
CA LYS A 238 -5.76 -12.07 -22.58
C LYS A 238 -6.51 -11.65 -21.32
N MET A 239 -5.79 -11.46 -20.22
CA MET A 239 -6.39 -11.03 -18.95
C MET A 239 -6.59 -9.52 -18.93
N SER A 240 -7.83 -9.08 -18.78
CA SER A 240 -8.15 -7.66 -18.58
C SER A 240 -7.68 -7.20 -17.18
N ILE A 241 -7.50 -5.88 -16.99
CA ILE A 241 -7.18 -5.27 -15.67
C ILE A 241 -8.17 -5.75 -14.60
N GLN A 242 -9.46 -5.83 -14.93
CA GLN A 242 -10.48 -6.33 -14.00
C GLN A 242 -10.21 -7.79 -13.60
N LYS A 243 -9.93 -8.68 -14.55
CA LYS A 243 -9.61 -10.09 -14.28
C LYS A 243 -8.33 -10.25 -13.47
N ILE A 244 -7.32 -9.41 -13.70
CA ILE A 244 -6.09 -9.41 -12.89
C ILE A 244 -6.42 -9.07 -11.44
N ASN A 245 -7.16 -8.00 -11.19
CA ASN A 245 -7.53 -7.56 -9.85
C ASN A 245 -8.44 -8.57 -9.13
N GLU A 246 -9.41 -9.16 -9.82
CA GLU A 246 -10.28 -10.21 -9.28
C GLU A 246 -9.48 -11.47 -8.96
N GLY A 247 -8.60 -11.91 -9.88
CA GLY A 247 -7.72 -13.05 -9.69
C GLY A 247 -6.79 -12.87 -8.49
N MET A 248 -6.17 -11.70 -8.34
CA MET A 248 -5.33 -11.41 -7.18
C MET A 248 -6.11 -11.50 -5.87
N ARG A 249 -7.27 -10.86 -5.78
CA ARG A 249 -8.14 -10.96 -4.60
C ARG A 249 -8.56 -12.38 -4.31
N TYR A 250 -8.88 -13.17 -5.34
CA TYR A 250 -9.21 -14.59 -5.19
C TYR A 250 -8.04 -15.37 -4.59
N HIS A 251 -6.83 -15.25 -5.15
CA HIS A 251 -5.65 -16.01 -4.71
C HIS A 251 -5.23 -15.63 -3.29
N ILE A 252 -5.24 -14.35 -2.92
CA ILE A 252 -4.96 -13.91 -1.55
C ILE A 252 -6.00 -14.44 -0.55
N ASN A 253 -7.28 -14.45 -0.92
CA ASN A 253 -8.35 -14.87 0.00
C ASN A 253 -8.49 -16.38 0.15
N ASN A 254 -7.98 -17.16 -0.80
CA ASN A 254 -8.11 -18.63 -0.84
C ASN A 254 -6.74 -19.33 -0.88
N TYR A 255 -5.70 -18.68 -0.40
CA TYR A 255 -4.31 -19.10 -0.50
C TYR A 255 -4.08 -20.55 -0.06
N THR A 256 -4.75 -21.02 0.99
CA THR A 256 -4.61 -22.38 1.53
C THR A 256 -5.32 -23.46 0.69
N GLU A 257 -6.15 -23.08 -0.27
CA GLU A 257 -7.01 -23.99 -1.04
C GLU A 257 -6.62 -24.05 -2.53
N LEU A 258 -5.52 -23.39 -2.92
CA LEU A 258 -5.11 -23.27 -4.31
C LEU A 258 -4.52 -24.57 -4.85
N ALA A 259 -5.10 -25.10 -5.91
CA ALA A 259 -4.67 -26.33 -6.57
C ALA A 259 -3.93 -26.09 -7.89
N ASP A 260 -4.25 -25.02 -8.63
CA ASP A 260 -3.62 -24.69 -9.92
C ASP A 260 -2.30 -23.95 -9.72
N THR A 261 -1.19 -24.67 -9.86
CA THR A 261 0.16 -24.12 -9.67
C THR A 261 0.53 -23.05 -10.71
N SER A 262 -0.01 -23.14 -11.94
CA SER A 262 0.30 -22.14 -13.01
C SER A 262 -0.31 -20.77 -12.73
N MET A 263 -1.50 -20.76 -12.14
CA MET A 263 -2.17 -19.51 -11.72
C MET A 263 -1.60 -18.99 -10.41
N VAL A 264 -1.17 -19.88 -9.52
CA VAL A 264 -0.49 -19.49 -8.28
C VAL A 264 0.82 -18.76 -8.59
N ASP A 265 1.65 -19.28 -9.53
CA ASP A 265 2.87 -18.58 -9.97
C ASP A 265 2.57 -17.21 -10.57
N LEU A 266 1.53 -17.13 -11.40
CA LEU A 266 1.13 -15.89 -12.06
C LEU A 266 0.63 -14.83 -11.08
N PHE A 267 -0.02 -15.20 -9.99
CA PHE A 267 -0.60 -14.22 -9.05
C PHE A 267 0.21 -14.03 -7.77
N LEU A 268 0.96 -15.01 -7.30
CA LEU A 268 1.61 -14.94 -5.99
C LEU A 268 3.15 -15.00 -6.02
N TYR A 269 3.76 -15.36 -7.16
CA TYR A 269 5.21 -15.52 -7.27
C TYR A 269 5.83 -14.60 -8.33
N SER A 270 6.90 -15.04 -8.95
CA SER A 270 7.79 -14.24 -9.78
C SER A 270 7.13 -13.53 -10.98
N GLU A 271 6.08 -14.11 -11.55
CA GLU A 271 5.33 -13.50 -12.66
C GLU A 271 4.25 -12.52 -12.18
N SER A 272 3.99 -12.50 -10.87
CA SER A 272 2.97 -11.64 -10.27
C SER A 272 3.25 -10.15 -10.46
N PRO A 273 2.21 -9.34 -10.63
CA PRO A 273 2.35 -7.88 -10.63
C PRO A 273 2.97 -7.31 -9.35
N LEU A 274 3.08 -8.14 -8.29
CA LEU A 274 3.67 -7.78 -7.00
C LEU A 274 5.17 -8.11 -6.89
N TRP A 275 5.71 -8.95 -7.79
CA TRP A 275 7.09 -9.44 -7.69
C TRP A 275 7.89 -9.30 -8.98
N TYR A 276 7.25 -9.06 -10.12
CA TYR A 276 7.89 -9.08 -11.43
C TYR A 276 8.98 -8.02 -11.57
N ARG A 277 10.23 -8.45 -11.81
CA ARG A 277 11.39 -7.55 -11.94
C ARG A 277 11.91 -7.40 -13.36
N GLY A 278 11.24 -8.00 -14.36
CA GLY A 278 11.69 -8.00 -15.74
C GLY A 278 11.80 -6.62 -16.42
N TYR A 279 11.25 -5.56 -15.81
CA TYR A 279 11.39 -4.20 -16.34
C TYR A 279 12.80 -3.63 -16.16
N LEU A 280 13.48 -3.90 -15.06
CA LEU A 280 14.80 -3.35 -14.76
C LEU A 280 15.88 -4.42 -14.60
N SER A 281 15.56 -5.58 -14.07
CA SER A 281 16.52 -6.61 -13.73
C SER A 281 16.75 -7.60 -14.86
N LYS A 282 18.01 -8.02 -15.03
CA LYS A 282 18.39 -9.21 -15.76
C LYS A 282 19.05 -10.15 -14.77
N THR A 283 18.36 -11.22 -14.40
CA THR A 283 18.84 -12.27 -13.48
C THR A 283 18.59 -13.63 -14.11
N GLU A 284 19.04 -14.70 -13.49
CA GLU A 284 18.70 -16.06 -13.91
C GLU A 284 17.17 -16.30 -13.94
N GLN A 285 16.44 -15.63 -13.05
CA GLN A 285 14.99 -15.75 -12.93
C GLN A 285 14.22 -14.87 -13.91
N TYR A 286 14.79 -13.73 -14.33
CA TYR A 286 14.11 -12.76 -15.19
C TYR A 286 14.96 -12.41 -16.41
N SER A 287 14.41 -12.60 -17.61
CA SER A 287 14.88 -11.92 -18.79
C SER A 287 14.36 -10.48 -18.77
N ARG A 288 15.23 -9.52 -19.08
CA ARG A 288 14.78 -8.14 -19.22
C ARG A 288 13.81 -8.04 -20.38
N ILE A 289 12.63 -7.45 -20.11
CA ILE A 289 11.58 -7.27 -21.13
C ILE A 289 12.10 -6.44 -22.31
N SER A 290 11.75 -6.81 -23.51
CA SER A 290 12.08 -6.04 -24.71
C SER A 290 11.16 -4.83 -24.86
N LEU A 291 11.62 -3.80 -25.62
CA LEU A 291 10.77 -2.66 -25.97
C LEU A 291 9.51 -3.09 -26.74
N SER A 292 9.63 -4.13 -27.58
CA SER A 292 8.50 -4.67 -28.35
C SER A 292 7.42 -5.23 -27.43
N GLU A 293 7.80 -6.02 -26.42
CA GLU A 293 6.86 -6.57 -25.43
C GLU A 293 6.21 -5.48 -24.58
N VAL A 294 6.96 -4.43 -24.22
CA VAL A 294 6.41 -3.26 -23.51
C VAL A 294 5.35 -2.57 -24.38
N ILE A 295 5.63 -2.35 -25.66
CA ILE A 295 4.69 -1.72 -26.61
C ILE A 295 3.44 -2.59 -26.75
N GLN A 296 3.59 -3.90 -26.98
CA GLN A 296 2.46 -4.83 -27.09
C GLN A 296 1.59 -4.85 -25.83
N THR A 297 2.22 -4.81 -24.65
CA THR A 297 1.51 -4.73 -23.37
C THR A 297 0.72 -3.43 -23.27
N LEU A 298 1.34 -2.29 -23.58
CA LEU A 298 0.67 -0.99 -23.55
C LEU A 298 -0.52 -0.92 -24.53
N ASP A 299 -0.35 -1.44 -25.75
CA ASP A 299 -1.41 -1.47 -26.75
C ASP A 299 -2.57 -2.36 -26.30
N PHE A 300 -2.28 -3.54 -25.78
CA PHE A 300 -3.30 -4.47 -25.28
C PHE A 300 -4.13 -3.85 -24.15
N TYR A 301 -3.49 -3.13 -23.22
CA TYR A 301 -4.19 -2.46 -22.10
C TYR A 301 -4.68 -1.06 -22.43
N ASN A 302 -4.54 -0.58 -23.69
CA ASN A 302 -4.88 0.77 -24.12
C ASN A 302 -4.23 1.84 -23.24
N ALA A 303 -2.95 1.67 -22.94
CA ALA A 303 -2.12 2.56 -22.14
C ALA A 303 -0.97 3.16 -22.97
N ILE A 304 -0.31 4.18 -22.47
CA ILE A 304 0.86 4.82 -23.11
C ILE A 304 2.11 4.77 -22.23
N VAL A 305 1.93 4.59 -20.93
CA VAL A 305 2.99 4.54 -19.92
C VAL A 305 2.58 3.55 -18.81
N ILE A 306 3.54 2.77 -18.32
CA ILE A 306 3.43 2.01 -17.07
C ILE A 306 4.31 2.67 -16.03
N ILE A 307 3.75 2.93 -14.86
CA ILE A 307 4.40 3.53 -13.69
C ILE A 307 4.45 2.47 -12.59
N PHE A 308 5.64 2.20 -12.04
CA PHE A 308 5.84 1.06 -11.13
C PHE A 308 6.92 1.33 -10.07
N GLY A 309 6.85 0.62 -8.93
CA GLY A 309 7.75 0.63 -7.78
C GLY A 309 8.62 -0.62 -7.66
N HIS A 310 8.75 -1.17 -6.45
CA HIS A 310 9.32 -2.47 -6.10
C HIS A 310 10.83 -2.67 -6.36
N THR A 311 11.36 -2.14 -7.42
CA THR A 311 12.78 -2.27 -7.77
C THR A 311 13.49 -0.95 -7.49
N PRO A 312 14.35 -0.88 -6.45
CA PRO A 312 14.98 0.36 -6.01
C PRO A 312 15.77 1.06 -7.13
N VAL A 313 15.59 2.37 -7.20
CA VAL A 313 16.28 3.26 -8.13
C VAL A 313 16.79 4.50 -7.39
N ALA A 314 17.89 5.10 -7.89
CA ALA A 314 18.46 6.28 -7.25
C ALA A 314 17.58 7.53 -7.38
N ARG A 315 16.70 7.56 -8.35
CA ARG A 315 15.73 8.65 -8.61
C ARG A 315 14.61 8.15 -9.52
N ILE A 316 13.46 8.80 -9.45
CA ILE A 316 12.38 8.57 -10.41
C ILE A 316 12.88 8.92 -11.82
N TYR A 317 12.80 7.99 -12.77
CA TYR A 317 13.20 8.25 -14.13
C TYR A 317 12.41 7.42 -15.16
N PRO A 318 12.17 8.00 -16.36
CA PRO A 318 11.57 7.28 -17.46
C PRO A 318 12.64 6.54 -18.27
N PHE A 319 12.23 5.42 -18.86
CA PHE A 319 13.05 4.66 -19.84
C PHE A 319 12.17 4.02 -20.92
N TYR A 320 12.77 3.31 -21.86
CA TYR A 320 12.08 2.84 -23.08
C TYR A 320 11.27 3.94 -23.77
N SER A 321 11.91 5.08 -24.06
CA SER A 321 11.26 6.23 -24.73
C SER A 321 9.98 6.68 -23.99
N PHE A 322 10.05 6.79 -22.68
CA PHE A 322 8.93 7.19 -21.83
C PHE A 322 7.76 6.17 -21.75
N LYS A 323 8.02 4.89 -22.04
CA LYS A 323 7.00 3.85 -21.92
C LYS A 323 6.90 3.28 -20.52
N LEU A 324 7.99 3.36 -19.76
CA LEU A 324 8.08 2.90 -18.37
C LEU A 324 8.63 4.03 -17.50
N ILE A 325 8.12 4.17 -16.26
CA ILE A 325 8.63 5.09 -15.23
C ILE A 325 8.83 4.30 -13.94
N ALA A 326 10.09 4.25 -13.48
CA ALA A 326 10.44 3.63 -12.20
C ALA A 326 10.28 4.64 -11.06
N MET A 327 9.64 4.20 -9.97
CA MET A 327 9.20 5.05 -8.85
C MET A 327 9.86 4.73 -7.52
N ASP A 328 10.39 3.52 -7.32
CA ASP A 328 10.89 3.08 -6.01
C ASP A 328 12.22 3.77 -5.68
N VAL A 329 12.12 4.97 -5.12
CA VAL A 329 13.23 5.66 -4.46
C VAL A 329 13.05 5.44 -2.96
N PRO A 330 14.05 4.89 -2.24
CA PRO A 330 13.92 4.64 -0.81
C PRO A 330 13.54 5.91 -0.03
N ILE A 331 12.29 5.97 0.41
CA ILE A 331 11.74 7.11 1.17
C ILE A 331 12.25 7.00 2.61
N GLY A 332 12.63 8.14 3.21
CA GLY A 332 13.16 8.20 4.59
C GLY A 332 14.62 7.75 4.74
N ASP A 333 15.23 7.17 3.71
CA ASP A 333 16.66 6.81 3.73
C ASP A 333 17.53 8.07 3.54
N PRO A 334 18.43 8.42 4.49
CA PRO A 334 19.24 9.63 4.44
C PRO A 334 20.19 9.70 3.23
N ASN A 335 20.44 8.60 2.54
CA ASN A 335 21.26 8.57 1.33
C ASN A 335 20.48 8.97 0.07
N TYR A 336 19.17 9.12 0.16
CA TYR A 336 18.28 9.46 -0.95
C TYR A 336 17.47 10.72 -0.64
N VAL A 337 17.03 11.39 -1.67
CA VAL A 337 16.07 12.49 -1.54
C VAL A 337 14.68 11.93 -1.79
N ASP A 338 13.77 12.12 -0.84
CA ASP A 338 12.37 11.71 -0.99
C ASP A 338 11.74 12.29 -2.24
N GLN A 339 11.17 11.45 -3.08
CA GLN A 339 10.60 11.84 -4.37
C GLN A 339 9.20 11.23 -4.56
N GLY A 340 8.34 12.00 -5.21
CA GLY A 340 7.11 11.55 -5.83
C GLY A 340 7.04 11.99 -7.29
N LEU A 341 6.08 11.48 -8.03
CA LEU A 341 5.79 11.89 -9.39
C LEU A 341 4.50 12.70 -9.43
N LEU A 342 4.53 13.87 -10.05
CA LEU A 342 3.33 14.66 -10.37
C LEU A 342 3.12 14.64 -11.88
N ILE A 343 1.89 14.34 -12.30
CA ILE A 343 1.44 14.40 -13.68
C ILE A 343 0.34 15.47 -13.75
N ASP A 344 0.60 16.53 -14.49
CA ASP A 344 -0.27 17.68 -14.65
C ASP A 344 -0.31 18.09 -16.12
N ASN A 345 -1.46 18.04 -16.77
CA ASN A 345 -1.65 18.37 -18.18
C ASN A 345 -0.62 17.69 -19.11
N GLN A 346 -0.42 16.38 -18.95
CA GLN A 346 0.55 15.55 -19.68
C GLN A 346 2.03 15.92 -19.47
N MET A 347 2.31 16.81 -18.52
CA MET A 347 3.66 17.13 -18.09
C MET A 347 3.99 16.29 -16.87
N TYR A 348 5.23 15.82 -16.79
CA TYR A 348 5.71 14.93 -15.72
C TYR A 348 6.79 15.65 -14.91
N TYR A 349 6.63 15.64 -13.57
CA TYR A 349 7.54 16.31 -12.64
C TYR A 349 7.93 15.36 -11.51
N ARG A 350 9.20 15.40 -11.09
CA ARG A 350 9.55 14.94 -9.75
C ARG A 350 9.09 15.99 -8.75
N ILE A 351 8.47 15.55 -7.68
CA ILE A 351 8.08 16.38 -6.54
C ILE A 351 8.85 15.94 -5.30
N PHE A 352 9.07 16.84 -4.36
CA PHE A 352 9.95 16.68 -3.21
C PHE A 352 9.30 17.23 -1.96
N ALA A 353 9.87 16.92 -0.77
CA ALA A 353 9.41 17.46 0.51
C ALA A 353 9.93 18.87 0.82
N HIS A 354 11.00 19.34 0.18
CA HIS A 354 11.71 20.54 0.62
C HIS A 354 12.22 21.43 -0.51
N LYS A 355 11.92 21.12 -1.75
CA LYS A 355 12.33 21.92 -2.91
C LYS A 355 11.30 21.90 -4.02
N GLU A 356 11.43 22.85 -4.93
CA GLU A 356 10.58 22.96 -6.11
C GLU A 356 10.61 21.69 -6.98
N LYS A 357 9.50 21.45 -7.66
CA LYS A 357 9.36 20.34 -8.59
C LYS A 357 10.29 20.46 -9.79
N GLU A 358 10.83 19.34 -10.21
CA GLU A 358 11.71 19.22 -11.38
C GLU A 358 10.97 18.57 -12.54
N ARG A 359 10.96 19.25 -13.69
CA ARG A 359 10.32 18.69 -14.89
C ARG A 359 11.12 17.49 -15.43
N ILE A 360 10.43 16.40 -15.76
CA ILE A 360 10.99 15.22 -16.42
C ILE A 360 10.65 15.23 -17.92
N LYS A 361 9.46 15.67 -18.25
CA LYS A 361 8.93 15.79 -19.61
C LYS A 361 7.98 16.95 -19.73
#